data_eaeb22b369faa253937f412dff7b1856
#
_entry.id   eaeb22b369faa253937f412dff7b1856
#
_cell.length_a   1.000
_cell.length_b   1.000
_cell.length_c   1.000
_cell.angle_alpha   90.00
_cell.angle_beta   90.00
_cell.angle_gamma   90.00
#
_symmetry.space_group_name_H-M   'P 1'
#
loop_
_entity.id
_entity.type
_entity.pdbx_description
1 polymer ?
#
loop_
_entity_poly.entity_id
_entity_poly.type
_entity_poly.pdbx_seq_one_letter_code
_entity_poly.pdbx_strand_id
1 'polypeptide(L)'
;MVNEEIRTLHDADGTPVCNVSFDLSAAQLAAAARAVETVRIERHRHLELSTDDVLALRELTGLSDELHRLAEHGANGTVVLQLARFVALHDALVEWLNTMQERGWMREDDEAIHPLVAALVDPMASLRADALHAVLGAGAEASGS
;
A
#
# COMPACT_ATOMS: atom_id res chain seq x y z
N MET A 1 -14.35 -4.34 -6.06
CA MET A 1 -13.52 -5.34 -6.75
C MET A 1 -12.23 -4.67 -7.18
N VAL A 2 -11.11 -5.31 -6.95
CA VAL A 2 -9.80 -4.78 -7.35
C VAL A 2 -9.53 -5.19 -8.79
N ASN A 3 -9.27 -4.21 -9.65
CA ASN A 3 -8.85 -4.46 -11.03
C ASN A 3 -7.33 -4.37 -11.08
N GLU A 4 -6.69 -5.43 -11.56
CA GLU A 4 -5.24 -5.63 -11.46
C GLU A 4 -4.55 -5.31 -12.77
N GLU A 5 -3.63 -4.36 -12.74
CA GLU A 5 -2.76 -4.08 -13.87
C GLU A 5 -1.35 -3.81 -13.36
N ILE A 6 -0.40 -4.58 -13.87
CA ILE A 6 1.02 -4.44 -13.51
C ILE A 6 1.77 -3.98 -14.73
N ARG A 7 2.51 -2.88 -14.60
CA ARG A 7 3.33 -2.34 -15.67
C ARG A 7 4.77 -2.20 -15.21
N THR A 8 5.69 -2.70 -16.02
CA THR A 8 7.12 -2.51 -15.82
C THR A 8 7.61 -1.52 -16.86
N LEU A 9 8.15 -0.41 -16.39
CA LEU A 9 8.70 0.66 -17.23
C LEU A 9 10.18 0.83 -16.89
N HIS A 10 10.87 1.61 -17.69
CA HIS A 10 12.25 1.98 -17.41
C HIS A 10 12.33 3.49 -17.19
N ASP A 11 13.11 3.90 -16.19
CA ASP A 11 13.37 5.31 -15.96
C ASP A 11 14.45 5.84 -16.94
N ALA A 12 14.87 7.09 -16.76
CA ALA A 12 15.86 7.72 -17.63
C ALA A 12 17.23 7.02 -17.59
N ASP A 13 17.53 6.31 -16.50
CA ASP A 13 18.80 5.59 -16.33
C ASP A 13 18.70 4.13 -16.80
N GLY A 14 17.56 3.71 -17.31
CA GLY A 14 17.34 2.34 -17.74
C GLY A 14 16.97 1.37 -16.63
N THR A 15 16.79 1.84 -15.40
CA THR A 15 16.39 1.01 -14.28
C THR A 15 14.92 0.65 -14.40
N PRO A 16 14.55 -0.64 -14.25
CA PRO A 16 13.13 -1.03 -14.29
C PRO A 16 12.34 -0.37 -13.17
N VAL A 17 11.20 0.24 -13.53
CA VAL A 17 10.26 0.83 -12.59
C VAL A 17 8.96 0.06 -12.71
N CYS A 18 8.53 -0.57 -11.64
CA CYS A 18 7.28 -1.29 -11.60
C CYS A 18 6.18 -0.42 -10.97
N ASN A 19 5.14 -0.15 -11.73
CA ASN A 19 3.94 0.51 -11.24
C ASN A 19 2.83 -0.52 -11.11
N VAL A 20 2.11 -0.44 -9.99
CA VAL A 20 0.97 -1.31 -9.72
C VAL A 20 -0.29 -0.49 -9.83
N SER A 21 -1.21 -0.90 -10.67
CA SER A 21 -2.46 -0.20 -10.94
C SER A 21 -3.63 -1.06 -10.48
N PHE A 22 -4.56 -0.48 -9.73
CA PHE A 22 -5.72 -1.19 -9.22
C PHE A 22 -6.87 -0.22 -8.96
N ASP A 23 -8.09 -0.74 -8.99
CA ASP A 23 -9.28 0.08 -8.80
C ASP A 23 -9.81 -0.08 -7.38
N LEU A 24 -10.15 1.04 -6.76
CA LEU A 24 -10.79 1.07 -5.44
C LEU A 24 -12.08 1.90 -5.53
N SER A 25 -13.10 1.48 -4.79
CA SER A 25 -14.25 2.34 -4.55
C SER A 25 -13.88 3.49 -3.62
N ALA A 26 -14.70 4.53 -3.59
CA ALA A 26 -14.49 5.65 -2.67
C ALA A 26 -14.42 5.18 -1.22
N ALA A 27 -15.30 4.23 -0.84
CA ALA A 27 -15.32 3.68 0.52
C ALA A 27 -14.04 2.89 0.83
N GLN A 28 -13.57 2.07 -0.12
CA GLN A 28 -12.32 1.32 0.04
C GLN A 28 -11.11 2.26 0.16
N LEU A 29 -11.07 3.29 -0.64
CA LEU A 29 -9.99 4.27 -0.62
C LEU A 29 -9.96 5.03 0.72
N ALA A 30 -11.10 5.47 1.21
CA ALA A 30 -11.20 6.14 2.51
C ALA A 30 -10.79 5.21 3.66
N ALA A 31 -11.19 3.94 3.60
CA ALA A 31 -10.82 2.94 4.61
C ALA A 31 -9.30 2.70 4.61
N ALA A 32 -8.71 2.55 3.42
CA ALA A 32 -7.26 2.37 3.29
C ALA A 32 -6.49 3.58 3.82
N ALA A 33 -6.96 4.79 3.48
CA ALA A 33 -6.33 6.03 3.94
C ALA A 33 -6.33 6.13 5.47
N ARG A 34 -7.45 5.77 6.10
CA ARG A 34 -7.57 5.80 7.56
C ARG A 34 -6.67 4.77 8.22
N ALA A 35 -6.62 3.54 7.68
CA ALA A 35 -5.77 2.48 8.23
C ALA A 35 -4.28 2.86 8.14
N VAL A 36 -3.85 3.38 7.00
CA VAL A 36 -2.47 3.84 6.79
C VAL A 36 -2.12 4.98 7.74
N GLU A 37 -3.03 5.94 7.93
CA GLU A 37 -2.82 7.06 8.86
C GLU A 37 -2.64 6.57 10.29
N THR A 38 -3.44 5.61 10.72
CA THR A 38 -3.34 5.03 12.07
C THR A 38 -1.98 4.37 12.27
N VAL A 39 -1.53 3.57 11.29
CA VAL A 39 -0.23 2.89 11.33
C VAL A 39 0.91 3.92 11.34
N ARG A 40 0.80 4.96 10.53
CA ARG A 40 1.80 6.03 10.48
C ARG A 40 1.97 6.70 11.84
N ILE A 41 0.87 7.04 12.50
CA ILE A 41 0.88 7.67 13.83
C ILE A 41 1.54 6.75 14.85
N GLU A 42 1.17 5.46 14.86
CA GLU A 42 1.74 4.50 15.79
C GLU A 42 3.23 4.30 15.58
N ARG A 43 3.68 4.19 14.34
CA ARG A 43 5.11 4.06 14.04
C ARG A 43 5.89 5.31 14.44
N HIS A 44 5.30 6.49 14.25
CA HIS A 44 5.92 7.75 14.67
C HIS A 44 6.14 7.80 16.19
N ARG A 45 5.18 7.30 16.96
CA ARG A 45 5.27 7.24 18.42
C ARG A 45 6.38 6.31 18.90
N HIS A 46 6.64 5.25 18.16
CA HIS A 46 7.62 4.21 18.50
C HIS A 46 8.87 4.28 17.63
N LEU A 47 9.13 5.45 17.03
CA LEU A 47 10.25 5.63 16.13
C LEU A 47 11.57 5.49 16.88
N GLU A 48 12.36 4.51 16.44
CA GLU A 48 13.75 4.39 16.85
C GLU A 48 14.62 5.20 15.88
N LEU A 49 15.74 5.71 16.37
CA LEU A 49 16.59 6.57 15.57
C LEU A 49 17.50 5.78 14.64
N SER A 50 16.96 4.86 13.87
CA SER A 50 17.68 4.19 12.81
C SER A 50 17.33 4.82 11.45
N THR A 51 18.30 4.80 10.54
CA THR A 51 18.09 5.34 9.19
C THR A 51 16.96 4.60 8.46
N ASP A 52 16.91 3.28 8.60
CA ASP A 52 15.91 2.46 7.93
C ASP A 52 14.50 2.78 8.43
N ASP A 53 14.34 2.98 9.74
CA ASP A 53 13.05 3.35 10.33
C ASP A 53 12.58 4.72 9.86
N VAL A 54 13.50 5.68 9.79
CA VAL A 54 13.19 7.03 9.30
C VAL A 54 12.76 6.99 7.84
N LEU A 55 13.46 6.24 7.00
CA LEU A 55 13.12 6.11 5.58
C LEU A 55 11.79 5.41 5.38
N ALA A 56 11.53 4.35 6.15
CA ALA A 56 10.26 3.63 6.10
C ALA A 56 9.09 4.53 6.52
N LEU A 57 9.27 5.32 7.58
CA LEU A 57 8.25 6.26 8.03
C LEU A 57 8.00 7.36 6.99
N ARG A 58 9.05 7.84 6.35
CA ARG A 58 8.95 8.85 5.29
C ARG A 58 8.14 8.34 4.10
N GLU A 59 8.39 7.10 3.68
CA GLU A 59 7.63 6.47 2.60
C GLU A 59 6.15 6.30 2.98
N LEU A 60 5.90 5.89 4.21
CA LEU A 60 4.55 5.72 4.73
C LEU A 60 3.80 7.06 4.83
N THR A 61 4.49 8.12 5.21
CA THR A 61 3.92 9.47 5.26
C THR A 61 3.52 9.95 3.86
N GLY A 62 4.37 9.76 2.88
CA GLY A 62 4.08 10.09 1.48
C GLY A 62 2.87 9.32 0.95
N LEU A 63 2.78 8.04 1.27
CA LEU A 63 1.65 7.20 0.92
C LEU A 63 0.36 7.70 1.57
N SER A 64 0.40 8.01 2.85
CA SER A 64 -0.76 8.53 3.59
C SER A 64 -1.27 9.83 2.95
N ASP A 65 -0.38 10.75 2.65
CA ASP A 65 -0.74 12.03 2.01
C ASP A 65 -1.40 11.81 0.65
N GLU A 66 -0.86 10.90 -0.13
CA GLU A 66 -1.40 10.57 -1.45
C GLU A 66 -2.81 9.97 -1.37
N LEU A 67 -3.01 9.02 -0.47
CA LEU A 67 -4.31 8.39 -0.27
C LEU A 67 -5.37 9.38 0.22
N HIS A 68 -4.99 10.26 1.15
CA HIS A 68 -5.91 11.30 1.66
C HIS A 68 -6.30 12.28 0.55
N ARG A 69 -5.35 12.67 -0.28
CA ARG A 69 -5.62 13.56 -1.41
C ARG A 69 -6.60 12.92 -2.39
N LEU A 70 -6.39 11.64 -2.73
CA LEU A 70 -7.30 10.92 -3.61
C LEU A 70 -8.69 10.77 -3.00
N ALA A 71 -8.76 10.50 -1.69
CA ALA A 71 -10.03 10.37 -0.99
C ALA A 71 -10.79 11.70 -0.93
N GLU A 72 -10.08 12.82 -0.71
CA GLU A 72 -10.68 14.16 -0.66
C GLU A 72 -11.31 14.56 -2.00
N HIS A 73 -10.73 14.11 -3.10
CA HIS A 73 -11.30 14.40 -4.43
C HIS A 73 -12.49 13.50 -4.76
N GLY A 74 -12.91 12.66 -3.82
CA GLY A 74 -14.01 11.72 -4.07
C GLY A 74 -13.66 10.71 -5.15
N ALA A 75 -12.39 10.45 -5.33
CA ALA A 75 -11.92 9.56 -6.39
C ALA A 75 -12.50 8.17 -6.22
N ASN A 76 -13.12 7.70 -7.27
CA ASN A 76 -13.60 6.34 -7.39
C ASN A 76 -13.01 5.83 -8.69
N GLY A 77 -11.99 4.99 -8.61
CA GLY A 77 -11.33 4.54 -9.82
C GLY A 77 -9.92 4.06 -9.60
N THR A 78 -9.11 4.20 -10.64
CA THR A 78 -7.79 3.59 -10.70
C THR A 78 -6.77 4.34 -9.86
N VAL A 79 -6.09 3.58 -8.99
CA VAL A 79 -4.94 4.05 -8.20
C VAL A 79 -3.68 3.44 -8.81
N VAL A 80 -2.66 4.27 -9.04
CA VAL A 80 -1.37 3.82 -9.57
C VAL A 80 -0.29 4.16 -8.55
N LEU A 81 0.44 3.14 -8.09
CA LEU A 81 1.51 3.29 -7.12
C LEU A 81 2.77 2.58 -7.62
N GLN A 82 3.92 3.17 -7.33
CA GLN A 82 5.18 2.45 -7.49
C GLN A 82 5.21 1.26 -6.53
N LEU A 83 5.92 0.22 -6.92
CA LEU A 83 5.95 -1.04 -6.16
C LEU A 83 6.29 -0.82 -4.68
N ALA A 84 7.27 0.03 -4.38
CA ALA A 84 7.67 0.31 -2.99
C ALA A 84 6.51 0.86 -2.17
N ARG A 85 5.72 1.79 -2.73
CA ARG A 85 4.54 2.33 -2.06
C ARG A 85 3.41 1.33 -1.96
N PHE A 86 3.23 0.51 -2.99
CA PHE A 86 2.23 -0.55 -2.96
C PHE A 86 2.54 -1.57 -1.86
N VAL A 87 3.81 -1.98 -1.73
CA VAL A 87 4.26 -2.87 -0.65
C VAL A 87 4.02 -2.22 0.71
N ALA A 88 4.34 -0.94 0.85
CA ALA A 88 4.09 -0.19 2.09
C ALA A 88 2.59 -0.15 2.42
N LEU A 89 1.74 0.03 1.43
CA LEU A 89 0.29 0.02 1.61
C LEU A 89 -0.18 -1.34 2.12
N HIS A 90 0.21 -2.42 1.46
CA HIS A 90 -0.18 -3.77 1.86
C HIS A 90 0.29 -4.08 3.27
N ASP A 91 1.55 -3.80 3.59
CA ASP A 91 2.12 -4.02 4.92
C ASP A 91 1.38 -3.22 5.99
N ALA A 92 1.02 -1.98 5.69
CA ALA A 92 0.28 -1.12 6.62
C ALA A 92 -1.12 -1.68 6.90
N LEU A 93 -1.82 -2.17 5.88
CA LEU A 93 -3.15 -2.75 6.06
C LEU A 93 -3.08 -4.01 6.92
N VAL A 94 -2.09 -4.87 6.69
CA VAL A 94 -1.87 -6.08 7.49
C VAL A 94 -1.55 -5.72 8.94
N GLU A 95 -0.66 -4.75 9.14
CA GLU A 95 -0.28 -4.28 10.48
C GLU A 95 -1.50 -3.70 11.22
N TRP A 96 -2.32 -2.92 10.53
CA TRP A 96 -3.54 -2.35 11.12
C TRP A 96 -4.50 -3.45 11.57
N LEU A 97 -4.73 -4.47 10.73
CA LEU A 97 -5.60 -5.59 11.08
C LEU A 97 -5.08 -6.36 12.29
N ASN A 98 -3.77 -6.64 12.32
CA ASN A 98 -3.15 -7.33 13.44
C ASN A 98 -3.26 -6.53 14.73
N THR A 99 -3.04 -5.22 14.66
CA THR A 99 -3.15 -4.33 15.82
C THR A 99 -4.57 -4.32 16.39
N MET A 100 -5.58 -4.22 15.52
CA MET A 100 -6.98 -4.23 15.95
C MET A 100 -7.35 -5.56 16.60
N GLN A 101 -6.88 -6.66 16.06
CA GLN A 101 -7.13 -7.99 16.61
C GLN A 101 -6.45 -8.20 17.96
N GLU A 102 -5.19 -7.78 18.10
CA GLU A 102 -4.42 -7.92 19.35
C GLU A 102 -5.00 -7.10 20.48
N ARG A 103 -5.43 -5.88 20.21
CA ARG A 103 -5.96 -4.98 21.23
C ARG A 103 -7.34 -5.40 21.73
N GLY A 104 -8.05 -6.20 20.96
CA GLY A 104 -9.36 -6.70 21.34
C GLY A 104 -10.45 -5.64 21.44
N TRP A 105 -10.17 -4.40 21.00
CA TRP A 105 -11.15 -3.32 20.94
C TRP A 105 -10.86 -2.45 19.72
N MET A 106 -11.91 -1.88 19.17
CA MET A 106 -11.84 -0.95 18.06
C MET A 106 -12.76 0.23 18.35
N ARG A 107 -12.40 1.40 17.85
CA ARG A 107 -13.32 2.52 17.86
C ARG A 107 -14.43 2.22 16.86
N GLU A 108 -15.59 2.83 17.05
CA GLU A 108 -16.74 2.66 16.16
C GLU A 108 -16.37 2.91 14.70
N ASP A 109 -15.57 3.96 14.43
CA ASP A 109 -15.12 4.28 13.08
C ASP A 109 -14.21 3.19 12.50
N ASP A 110 -13.38 2.57 13.34
CA ASP A 110 -12.50 1.49 12.92
C ASP A 110 -13.29 0.21 12.64
N GLU A 111 -14.33 -0.06 13.42
CA GLU A 111 -15.22 -1.18 13.15
C GLU A 111 -15.89 -1.06 11.78
N ALA A 112 -16.26 0.17 11.40
CA ALA A 112 -16.91 0.42 10.11
C ALA A 112 -15.98 0.12 8.93
N ILE A 113 -14.69 0.37 9.06
CA ILE A 113 -13.74 0.15 7.96
C ILE A 113 -13.10 -1.24 8.00
N HIS A 114 -13.18 -1.96 9.11
CA HIS A 114 -12.53 -3.26 9.27
C HIS A 114 -12.86 -4.25 8.13
N PRO A 115 -14.14 -4.46 7.77
CA PRO A 115 -14.45 -5.38 6.68
C PRO A 115 -13.88 -4.94 5.33
N LEU A 116 -13.83 -3.63 5.09
CA LEU A 116 -13.27 -3.09 3.85
C LEU A 116 -11.77 -3.34 3.76
N VAL A 117 -11.04 -3.09 4.85
CA VAL A 117 -9.59 -3.34 4.91
C VAL A 117 -9.31 -4.83 4.79
N ALA A 118 -10.04 -5.67 5.54
CA ALA A 118 -9.87 -7.12 5.48
C ALA A 118 -10.09 -7.67 4.07
N ALA A 119 -11.07 -7.13 3.34
CA ALA A 119 -11.37 -7.57 1.99
C ALA A 119 -10.29 -7.16 0.97
N LEU A 120 -9.49 -6.15 1.27
CA LEU A 120 -8.41 -5.69 0.38
C LEU A 120 -7.12 -6.50 0.52
N VAL A 121 -6.87 -7.10 1.67
CA VAL A 121 -5.57 -7.71 1.99
C VAL A 121 -5.23 -8.87 1.05
N ASP A 122 -6.17 -9.80 0.83
CA ASP A 122 -5.90 -10.98 0.00
C ASP A 122 -5.67 -10.63 -1.48
N PRO A 123 -6.53 -9.82 -2.12
CA PRO A 123 -6.26 -9.39 -3.49
C PRO A 123 -4.94 -8.62 -3.62
N MET A 124 -4.61 -7.78 -2.65
CA MET A 124 -3.35 -7.04 -2.67
C MET A 124 -2.15 -7.96 -2.47
N ALA A 125 -2.26 -9.00 -1.65
CA ALA A 125 -1.18 -9.98 -1.48
C ALA A 125 -0.88 -10.71 -2.79
N SER A 126 -1.91 -11.12 -3.53
CA SER A 126 -1.76 -11.72 -4.85
C SER A 126 -1.12 -10.77 -5.84
N LEU A 127 -1.60 -9.54 -5.87
CA LEU A 127 -1.08 -8.51 -6.78
C LEU A 127 0.39 -8.18 -6.45
N ARG A 128 0.74 -8.13 -5.17
CA ARG A 128 2.11 -7.92 -4.71
C ARG A 128 3.02 -9.06 -5.19
N ALA A 129 2.59 -10.31 -5.04
CA ALA A 129 3.36 -11.46 -5.49
C ALA A 129 3.57 -11.42 -7.00
N ASP A 130 2.53 -11.09 -7.77
CA ASP A 130 2.61 -10.97 -9.22
C ASP A 130 3.54 -9.84 -9.65
N ALA A 131 3.49 -8.70 -8.95
CA ALA A 131 4.36 -7.56 -9.24
C ALA A 131 5.83 -7.87 -8.97
N LEU A 132 6.12 -8.54 -7.86
CA LEU A 132 7.47 -8.97 -7.52
C LEU A 132 8.00 -9.96 -8.54
N HIS A 133 7.16 -10.91 -8.94
CA HIS A 133 7.52 -11.89 -9.97
C HIS A 133 7.81 -11.21 -11.31
N ALA A 134 7.01 -10.22 -11.70
CA ALA A 134 7.21 -9.47 -12.93
C ALA A 134 8.53 -8.73 -12.94
N VAL A 135 8.90 -8.09 -11.82
CA VAL A 135 10.18 -7.38 -11.69
C VAL A 135 11.36 -8.36 -11.77
N LEU A 136 11.28 -9.47 -11.05
CA LEU A 136 12.33 -10.49 -11.07
C LEU A 136 12.43 -11.16 -12.45
N GLY A 137 11.28 -11.43 -13.08
CA GLY A 137 11.25 -11.99 -14.43
C GLY A 137 11.86 -11.05 -15.47
N ALA A 138 11.55 -9.76 -15.40
CA ALA A 138 12.13 -8.76 -16.29
C ALA A 138 13.65 -8.67 -16.12
N GLY A 139 14.14 -8.71 -14.87
CA GLY A 139 15.56 -8.75 -14.57
C GLY A 139 16.24 -10.00 -15.10
N ALA A 140 15.60 -11.17 -14.94
CA ALA A 140 16.13 -12.44 -15.43
C ALA A 140 16.19 -12.47 -16.95
N GLU A 141 15.18 -11.95 -17.63
CA GLU A 141 15.18 -11.86 -19.11
C GLU A 141 16.26 -10.92 -19.62
N ALA A 142 16.50 -9.82 -18.95
CA ALA A 142 17.55 -8.88 -19.33
C ALA A 142 18.94 -9.46 -19.17
N SER A 143 19.15 -10.35 -18.21
CA SER A 143 20.45 -10.95 -17.91
C SER A 143 20.66 -12.33 -18.52
N GLY A 144 19.60 -13.01 -18.91
CA GLY A 144 19.63 -14.42 -19.31
C GLY A 144 19.56 -14.69 -20.81
N SER A 145 19.51 -13.67 -21.61
CA SER A 145 19.38 -13.83 -23.05
C SER A 145 20.72 -14.11 -23.76
#